data_a678900f32326cf21de6969f072acca8
#
_entry.id   a678900f32326cf21de6969f072acca8
#
_cell.length_a   1.000
_cell.length_b   1.000
_cell.length_c   1.000
_cell.angle_alpha   90.00
_cell.angle_beta   90.00
_cell.angle_gamma   90.00
#
_symmetry.space_group_name_H-M   'P 1'
#
loop_
_entity.id
_entity.type
_entity.pdbx_description
1 polymer ?
#
loop_
_entity_poly.entity_id
_entity_poly.type
_entity_poly.pdbx_seq_one_letter_code
_entity_poly.pdbx_strand_id
1 'polypeptide(L)'
;MIGDHMTNDNSTAITAIAQVIDHTLLKPEATREQIDRLCREALEYHFASVCVNPTHVGRCAELLRGSDVKVCTVIGFPLGATTTAVKAYETRQAIDDGATEIDMVINIGALKSGDLDAVQADIGAVVDAAHAAGALVKVIIETALLSDDEK
;
A
#
# COMPACT_ATOMS: atom_id res chain seq x y z
N MET A 1 43.67 -12.47 17.90
CA MET A 1 42.35 -12.93 17.50
C MET A 1 41.34 -11.83 17.95
N ILE A 2 41.18 -10.84 17.10
CA ILE A 2 40.15 -9.80 17.27
C ILE A 2 39.60 -9.57 15.84
N GLY A 3 38.47 -10.09 15.56
CA GLY A 3 37.77 -9.90 14.31
C GLY A 3 36.65 -10.92 14.20
N ASP A 4 35.39 -10.48 14.46
CA ASP A 4 34.16 -11.10 13.91
C ASP A 4 32.88 -10.71 14.66
N HIS A 5 32.83 -9.51 15.27
CA HIS A 5 31.58 -9.09 15.93
C HIS A 5 30.87 -7.90 15.30
N MET A 6 31.42 -7.28 14.23
CA MET A 6 30.78 -6.10 13.61
C MET A 6 29.87 -6.36 12.40
N THR A 7 29.95 -7.52 11.79
CA THR A 7 29.19 -7.84 10.55
C THR A 7 27.77 -8.33 10.82
N ASN A 8 27.52 -8.93 11.99
CA ASN A 8 26.22 -9.54 12.30
C ASN A 8 25.16 -8.50 12.72
N ASP A 9 25.57 -7.42 13.39
CA ASP A 9 24.66 -6.39 13.90
C ASP A 9 24.06 -5.51 12.77
N ASN A 10 24.86 -5.20 11.76
CA ASN A 10 24.43 -4.39 10.61
C ASN A 10 23.46 -5.15 9.70
N SER A 11 23.65 -6.45 9.51
CA SER A 11 22.76 -7.29 8.71
C SER A 11 21.38 -7.43 9.36
N THR A 12 21.34 -7.62 10.68
CA THR A 12 20.09 -7.72 11.46
C THR A 12 19.31 -6.40 11.43
N ALA A 13 20.01 -5.24 11.55
CA ALA A 13 19.40 -3.94 11.47
C ALA A 13 18.82 -3.64 10.07
N ILE A 14 19.54 -3.99 9.00
CA ILE A 14 19.04 -3.81 7.62
C ILE A 14 17.80 -4.64 7.37
N THR A 15 17.78 -5.90 7.79
CA THR A 15 16.61 -6.79 7.67
C THR A 15 15.42 -6.23 8.44
N ALA A 16 15.61 -5.73 9.66
CA ALA A 16 14.56 -5.14 10.47
C ALA A 16 13.93 -3.89 9.81
N ILE A 17 14.74 -3.05 9.16
CA ILE A 17 14.24 -1.88 8.42
C ILE A 17 13.48 -2.32 7.16
N ALA A 18 13.96 -3.29 6.41
CA ALA A 18 13.31 -3.80 5.22
C ALA A 18 11.87 -4.27 5.51
N GLN A 19 11.64 -4.90 6.66
CA GLN A 19 10.34 -5.43 7.09
C GLN A 19 9.28 -4.35 7.41
N VAL A 20 9.62 -3.07 7.39
CA VAL A 20 8.68 -1.95 7.54
C VAL A 20 8.60 -1.07 6.29
N ILE A 21 9.13 -1.53 5.17
CA ILE A 21 9.12 -0.81 3.89
C ILE A 21 8.17 -1.48 2.91
N ASP A 22 7.28 -0.70 2.31
CA ASP A 22 6.51 -1.07 1.14
C ASP A 22 7.32 -0.74 -0.12
N HIS A 23 7.86 -1.78 -0.78
CA HIS A 23 8.61 -1.59 -2.03
C HIS A 23 7.68 -1.19 -3.16
N THR A 24 7.76 0.08 -3.60
CA THR A 24 6.68 0.76 -4.32
C THR A 24 7.03 1.09 -5.77
N LEU A 25 6.11 0.79 -6.69
CA LEU A 25 6.15 1.21 -8.09
C LEU A 25 4.76 1.60 -8.58
N LEU A 26 4.46 2.91 -8.57
CA LEU A 26 3.16 3.48 -8.94
C LEU A 26 3.20 4.32 -10.23
N LYS A 27 4.27 4.21 -11.02
CA LYS A 27 4.35 4.90 -12.31
C LYS A 27 3.32 4.32 -13.28
N PRO A 28 2.53 5.15 -13.98
CA PRO A 28 1.49 4.66 -14.90
C PRO A 28 2.08 3.89 -16.09
N GLU A 29 3.32 4.15 -16.45
CA GLU A 29 4.05 3.48 -17.53
C GLU A 29 4.85 2.26 -17.05
N ALA A 30 4.66 1.79 -15.81
CA ALA A 30 5.37 0.63 -15.29
C ALA A 30 5.13 -0.61 -16.17
N THR A 31 6.22 -1.23 -16.62
CA THR A 31 6.15 -2.43 -17.46
C THR A 31 6.05 -3.70 -16.61
N ARG A 32 5.60 -4.79 -17.24
CA ARG A 32 5.56 -6.11 -16.59
C ARG A 32 6.93 -6.54 -16.05
N GLU A 33 8.00 -6.30 -16.81
CA GLU A 33 9.36 -6.65 -16.40
C GLU A 33 9.79 -5.86 -15.15
N GLN A 34 9.36 -4.61 -15.02
CA GLN A 34 9.62 -3.78 -13.84
C GLN A 34 8.86 -4.30 -12.61
N ILE A 35 7.61 -4.74 -12.78
CA ILE A 35 6.82 -5.37 -11.71
C ILE A 35 7.44 -6.71 -11.28
N ASP A 36 7.86 -7.54 -12.24
CA ASP A 36 8.53 -8.80 -11.94
C ASP A 36 9.84 -8.57 -11.18
N ARG A 37 10.59 -7.52 -11.53
CA ARG A 37 11.80 -7.13 -10.80
C ARG A 37 11.48 -6.65 -9.39
N LEU A 38 10.46 -5.82 -9.23
CA LEU A 38 9.99 -5.33 -7.91
C LEU A 38 9.69 -6.51 -6.96
N CYS A 39 8.97 -7.51 -7.44
CA CYS A 39 8.65 -8.70 -6.65
C CYS A 39 9.90 -9.51 -6.27
N ARG A 40 10.85 -9.69 -7.22
CA ARG A 40 12.11 -10.40 -6.91
C ARG A 40 12.94 -9.65 -5.87
N GLU A 41 13.07 -8.33 -5.99
CA GLU A 41 13.75 -7.49 -5.00
C GLU A 41 13.07 -7.60 -3.62
N ALA A 42 11.74 -7.57 -3.58
CA ALA A 42 11.00 -7.69 -2.34
C ALA A 42 11.23 -9.05 -1.63
N LEU A 43 11.31 -10.12 -2.39
CA LEU A 43 11.66 -11.45 -1.86
C LEU A 43 13.11 -11.50 -1.38
N GLU A 44 14.05 -10.95 -2.15
CA GLU A 44 15.48 -10.97 -1.83
C GLU A 44 15.80 -10.19 -0.56
N TYR A 45 15.19 -8.99 -0.40
CA TYR A 45 15.46 -8.10 0.74
C TYR A 45 14.45 -8.24 1.88
N HIS A 46 13.47 -9.11 1.76
CA HIS A 46 12.42 -9.33 2.77
C HIS A 46 11.65 -8.04 3.13
N PHE A 47 11.22 -7.27 2.12
CA PHE A 47 10.38 -6.11 2.34
C PHE A 47 9.01 -6.51 2.92
N ALA A 48 8.36 -5.56 3.63
CA ALA A 48 7.04 -5.78 4.21
C ALA A 48 6.00 -6.11 3.13
N SER A 49 6.01 -5.33 2.06
CA SER A 49 5.11 -5.49 0.92
C SER A 49 5.74 -5.04 -0.40
N VAL A 50 5.06 -5.36 -1.50
CA VAL A 50 5.14 -4.56 -2.74
C VAL A 50 3.90 -3.68 -2.83
N CYS A 51 4.04 -2.41 -3.25
CA CYS A 51 2.91 -1.52 -3.49
C CYS A 51 2.85 -1.12 -4.96
N VAL A 52 1.73 -1.43 -5.63
CA VAL A 52 1.55 -1.28 -7.07
C VAL A 52 0.18 -0.69 -7.42
N ASN A 53 0.01 -0.21 -8.67
CA ASN A 53 -1.31 0.12 -9.19
C ASN A 53 -2.20 -1.14 -9.31
N PRO A 54 -3.53 -1.02 -9.15
CA PRO A 54 -4.46 -2.16 -9.09
C PRO A 54 -4.32 -3.18 -10.23
N THR A 55 -4.04 -2.71 -11.43
CA THR A 55 -3.86 -3.58 -12.62
C THR A 55 -2.73 -4.62 -12.49
N HIS A 56 -1.81 -4.45 -11.53
CA HIS A 56 -0.66 -5.32 -11.33
C HIS A 56 -0.83 -6.28 -10.14
N VAL A 57 -1.91 -6.14 -9.36
CA VAL A 57 -2.14 -6.92 -8.12
C VAL A 57 -2.11 -8.42 -8.38
N GLY A 58 -2.88 -8.91 -9.35
CA GLY A 58 -2.93 -10.34 -9.66
C GLY A 58 -1.56 -10.92 -10.03
N ARG A 59 -0.73 -10.14 -10.75
CA ARG A 59 0.64 -10.54 -11.10
C ARG A 59 1.54 -10.61 -9.86
N CYS A 60 1.47 -9.62 -8.98
CA CYS A 60 2.23 -9.63 -7.73
C CYS A 60 1.79 -10.79 -6.81
N ALA A 61 0.49 -11.03 -6.68
CA ALA A 61 -0.05 -12.14 -5.89
C ALA A 61 0.43 -13.52 -6.40
N GLU A 62 0.54 -13.67 -7.71
CA GLU A 62 1.10 -14.89 -8.32
C GLU A 62 2.59 -15.07 -7.97
N LEU A 63 3.40 -14.02 -8.14
CA LEU A 63 4.86 -14.06 -7.96
C LEU A 63 5.27 -14.19 -6.49
N LEU A 64 4.47 -13.66 -5.57
CA LEU A 64 4.76 -13.63 -4.13
C LEU A 64 4.10 -14.78 -3.36
N ARG A 65 3.42 -15.69 -4.07
CA ARG A 65 2.69 -16.80 -3.45
C ARG A 65 3.60 -17.66 -2.57
N GLY A 66 3.19 -17.85 -1.31
CA GLY A 66 3.93 -18.66 -0.34
C GLY A 66 5.08 -17.94 0.35
N SER A 67 5.25 -16.63 0.12
CA SER A 67 6.16 -15.78 0.87
C SER A 67 5.42 -14.97 1.95
N ASP A 68 6.20 -14.30 2.80
CA ASP A 68 5.66 -13.37 3.83
C ASP A 68 5.44 -11.95 3.29
N VAL A 69 5.95 -11.64 2.08
CA VAL A 69 5.79 -10.32 1.43
C VAL A 69 4.33 -10.10 1.05
N LYS A 70 3.75 -9.00 1.52
CA LYS A 70 2.35 -8.65 1.28
C LYS A 70 2.17 -8.02 -0.10
N VAL A 71 0.95 -8.09 -0.63
CA VAL A 71 0.56 -7.35 -1.83
C VAL A 71 -0.29 -6.16 -1.39
N CYS A 72 0.28 -4.97 -1.54
CA CYS A 72 -0.37 -3.69 -1.28
C CYS A 72 -0.76 -3.04 -2.61
N THR A 73 -1.89 -2.34 -2.64
CA THR A 73 -2.29 -1.52 -3.78
C THR A 73 -2.99 -0.25 -3.34
N VAL A 74 -3.01 0.74 -4.25
CA VAL A 74 -3.62 2.06 -4.00
C VAL A 74 -5.08 2.10 -4.48
N ILE A 75 -5.92 2.84 -3.76
CA ILE A 75 -7.35 3.00 -4.04
C ILE A 75 -7.72 4.49 -4.09
N GLY A 76 -8.50 4.90 -5.11
CA GLY A 76 -8.82 6.30 -5.36
C GLY A 76 -7.59 7.16 -5.67
N PHE A 77 -6.50 6.54 -6.04
CA PHE A 77 -5.19 7.17 -6.21
C PHE A 77 -5.02 7.82 -7.61
N PRO A 78 -4.31 8.97 -7.72
CA PRO A 78 -3.66 9.69 -6.62
C PRO A 78 -4.55 10.78 -5.98
N LEU A 79 -5.73 11.06 -6.51
CA LEU A 79 -6.48 12.28 -6.22
C LEU A 79 -7.42 12.18 -5.01
N GLY A 80 -7.84 10.97 -4.62
CA GLY A 80 -8.87 10.76 -3.60
C GLY A 80 -10.28 11.28 -3.99
N ALA A 81 -10.44 11.79 -5.21
CA ALA A 81 -11.60 12.57 -5.65
C ALA A 81 -12.70 11.76 -6.37
N THR A 82 -12.60 10.44 -6.36
CA THR A 82 -13.67 9.56 -6.83
C THR A 82 -14.74 9.37 -5.74
N THR A 83 -15.90 8.79 -6.10
CA THR A 83 -16.96 8.56 -5.13
C THR A 83 -16.63 7.42 -4.17
N THR A 84 -17.18 7.48 -2.96
CA THR A 84 -17.05 6.44 -1.93
C THR A 84 -17.43 5.04 -2.45
N ALA A 85 -18.53 4.95 -3.21
CA ALA A 85 -18.97 3.68 -3.80
C ALA A 85 -17.93 3.08 -4.77
N VAL A 86 -17.25 3.93 -5.55
CA VAL A 86 -16.18 3.50 -6.47
C VAL A 86 -14.96 3.03 -5.68
N LYS A 87 -14.53 3.75 -4.63
CA LYS A 87 -13.42 3.32 -3.77
C LYS A 87 -13.71 1.97 -3.12
N ALA A 88 -14.89 1.77 -2.56
CA ALA A 88 -15.29 0.50 -1.97
C ALA A 88 -15.36 -0.64 -2.99
N TYR A 89 -15.78 -0.36 -4.23
CA TYR A 89 -15.75 -1.33 -5.32
C TYR A 89 -14.33 -1.68 -5.73
N GLU A 90 -13.47 -0.69 -5.93
CA GLU A 90 -12.05 -0.84 -6.27
C GLU A 90 -11.32 -1.67 -5.20
N THR A 91 -11.62 -1.43 -3.92
CA THR A 91 -11.10 -2.21 -2.79
C THR A 91 -11.46 -3.69 -2.90
N ARG A 92 -12.73 -4.01 -3.12
CA ARG A 92 -13.17 -5.42 -3.27
C ARG A 92 -12.48 -6.08 -4.46
N GLN A 93 -12.44 -5.40 -5.60
CA GLN A 93 -11.78 -5.94 -6.80
C GLN A 93 -10.29 -6.19 -6.56
N ALA A 94 -9.58 -5.26 -5.91
CA ALA A 94 -8.17 -5.45 -5.58
C ALA A 94 -7.93 -6.66 -4.66
N ILE A 95 -8.81 -6.88 -3.70
CA ILE A 95 -8.74 -8.02 -2.79
C ILE A 95 -9.04 -9.34 -3.55
N ASP A 96 -10.03 -9.35 -4.41
CA ASP A 96 -10.35 -10.52 -5.26
C ASP A 96 -9.17 -10.88 -6.17
N ASP A 97 -8.39 -9.88 -6.61
CA ASP A 97 -7.16 -10.05 -7.38
C ASP A 97 -5.94 -10.46 -6.52
N GLY A 98 -6.08 -10.46 -5.19
CA GLY A 98 -5.07 -10.96 -4.25
C GLY A 98 -4.34 -9.91 -3.41
N ALA A 99 -4.81 -8.66 -3.36
CA ALA A 99 -4.27 -7.66 -2.42
C ALA A 99 -4.62 -8.04 -0.97
N THR A 100 -3.65 -7.83 -0.07
CA THR A 100 -3.81 -8.03 1.37
C THR A 100 -3.69 -6.73 2.16
N GLU A 101 -3.24 -5.66 1.49
CA GLU A 101 -3.16 -4.31 2.05
C GLU A 101 -3.70 -3.29 1.03
N ILE A 102 -4.43 -2.30 1.53
CA ILE A 102 -5.11 -1.27 0.74
C ILE A 102 -4.67 0.10 1.22
N ASP A 103 -4.09 0.89 0.31
CA ASP A 103 -3.68 2.27 0.55
C ASP A 103 -4.68 3.22 -0.14
N MET A 104 -5.65 3.72 0.61
CA MET A 104 -6.65 4.63 0.07
C MET A 104 -6.25 6.09 0.20
N VAL A 105 -6.57 6.92 -0.78
CA VAL A 105 -6.44 8.38 -0.65
C VAL A 105 -7.76 8.95 -0.14
N ILE A 106 -7.69 9.81 0.90
CA ILE A 106 -8.87 10.50 1.45
C ILE A 106 -9.51 11.42 0.39
N ASN A 107 -10.78 11.81 0.62
CA ASN A 107 -11.38 12.89 -0.14
C ASN A 107 -10.86 14.24 0.39
N ILE A 108 -9.75 14.72 -0.20
CA ILE A 108 -9.08 15.95 0.19
C ILE A 108 -10.00 17.16 0.06
N GLY A 109 -10.83 17.20 -1.00
CA GLY A 109 -11.79 18.29 -1.23
C GLY A 109 -12.86 18.38 -0.14
N ALA A 110 -13.37 17.25 0.33
CA ALA A 110 -14.31 17.19 1.46
C ALA A 110 -13.64 17.69 2.75
N LEU A 111 -12.40 17.21 3.04
CA LEU A 111 -11.64 17.68 4.20
C LEU A 111 -11.42 19.19 4.17
N LYS A 112 -10.98 19.75 3.03
CA LYS A 112 -10.79 21.21 2.84
C LYS A 112 -12.08 22.01 2.99
N SER A 113 -13.23 21.40 2.73
CA SER A 113 -14.55 21.99 2.91
C SER A 113 -15.09 21.88 4.34
N GLY A 114 -14.37 21.22 5.24
CA GLY A 114 -14.80 20.94 6.61
C GLY A 114 -15.86 19.84 6.72
N ASP A 115 -16.11 19.07 5.65
CA ASP A 115 -17.09 17.97 5.63
C ASP A 115 -16.44 16.67 6.18
N LEU A 116 -16.23 16.67 7.48
CA LEU A 116 -15.58 15.56 8.17
C LEU A 116 -16.43 14.29 8.16
N ASP A 117 -17.76 14.43 8.14
CA ASP A 117 -18.68 13.29 8.07
C ASP A 117 -18.52 12.56 6.74
N ALA A 118 -18.39 13.30 5.63
CA ALA A 118 -18.12 12.70 4.33
C ALA A 118 -16.75 12.00 4.27
N VAL A 119 -15.70 12.60 4.88
CA VAL A 119 -14.37 11.98 4.96
C VAL A 119 -14.42 10.69 5.78
N GLN A 120 -15.08 10.71 6.93
CA GLN A 120 -15.24 9.53 7.79
C GLN A 120 -16.02 8.42 7.09
N ALA A 121 -17.14 8.76 6.41
CA ALA A 121 -17.92 7.80 5.66
C ALA A 121 -17.15 7.17 4.49
N ASP A 122 -16.32 7.97 3.80
CA ASP A 122 -15.47 7.51 2.70
C ASP A 122 -14.43 6.49 3.19
N ILE A 123 -13.71 6.80 4.27
CA ILE A 123 -12.76 5.88 4.91
C ILE A 123 -13.48 4.63 5.42
N GLY A 124 -14.60 4.80 6.13
CA GLY A 124 -15.37 3.70 6.69
C GLY A 124 -15.81 2.68 5.64
N ALA A 125 -16.28 3.14 4.49
CA ALA A 125 -16.72 2.24 3.42
C ALA A 125 -15.58 1.39 2.82
N VAL A 126 -14.37 1.95 2.73
CA VAL A 126 -13.17 1.20 2.31
C VAL A 126 -12.74 0.22 3.39
N VAL A 127 -12.71 0.66 4.66
CA VAL A 127 -12.37 -0.18 5.82
C VAL A 127 -13.32 -1.36 5.94
N ASP A 128 -14.63 -1.15 5.82
CA ASP A 128 -15.64 -2.22 5.88
C ASP A 128 -15.42 -3.25 4.76
N ALA A 129 -15.16 -2.77 3.54
CA ALA A 129 -14.89 -3.63 2.41
C ALA A 129 -13.61 -4.46 2.58
N ALA A 130 -12.54 -3.85 3.10
CA ALA A 130 -11.25 -4.50 3.30
C ALA A 130 -11.27 -5.49 4.48
N HIS A 131 -11.80 -5.06 5.63
CA HIS A 131 -11.83 -5.88 6.85
C HIS A 131 -12.75 -7.10 6.71
N ALA A 132 -13.80 -7.03 5.89
CA ALA A 132 -14.63 -8.21 5.59
C ALA A 132 -13.83 -9.38 4.98
N ALA A 133 -12.70 -9.09 4.35
CA ALA A 133 -11.78 -10.08 3.78
C ALA A 133 -10.45 -10.21 4.57
N GLY A 134 -10.32 -9.54 5.71
CA GLY A 134 -9.11 -9.57 6.54
C GLY A 134 -7.93 -8.76 5.99
N ALA A 135 -8.16 -7.86 5.04
CA ALA A 135 -7.12 -6.98 4.50
C ALA A 135 -6.91 -5.74 5.38
N LEU A 136 -5.67 -5.25 5.44
CA LEU A 136 -5.30 -4.03 6.15
C LEU A 136 -5.62 -2.79 5.29
N VAL A 137 -6.01 -1.68 5.93
CA VAL A 137 -6.15 -0.37 5.26
C VAL A 137 -5.16 0.63 5.85
N LYS A 138 -4.43 1.34 4.97
CA LYS A 138 -3.64 2.53 5.30
C LYS A 138 -4.25 3.74 4.58
N VAL A 139 -4.27 4.89 5.25
CA VAL A 139 -4.93 6.09 4.72
C VAL A 139 -3.88 7.12 4.32
N ILE A 140 -3.81 7.42 3.03
CA ILE A 140 -2.98 8.49 2.47
C ILE A 140 -3.72 9.80 2.65
N ILE A 141 -3.20 10.67 3.50
CA ILE A 141 -3.81 11.97 3.80
C ILE A 141 -3.29 13.12 2.92
N GLU A 142 -2.22 12.89 2.16
CA GLU A 142 -1.56 13.88 1.28
C GLU A 142 -1.16 15.16 2.02
N THR A 143 -0.24 15.03 2.95
CA THR A 143 0.17 16.09 3.89
C THR A 143 0.61 17.39 3.23
N ALA A 144 1.13 17.32 1.98
CA ALA A 144 1.56 18.50 1.23
C ALA A 144 0.43 19.46 0.88
N LEU A 145 -0.83 18.95 0.85
CA LEU A 145 -2.02 19.75 0.56
C LEU A 145 -2.76 20.21 1.82
N LEU A 146 -2.33 19.78 3.00
CA LEU A 146 -3.00 20.04 4.28
C LEU A 146 -2.26 21.10 5.10
N SER A 147 -3.01 21.91 5.84
CA SER A 147 -2.48 22.72 6.93
C SER A 147 -2.14 21.84 8.13
N ASP A 148 -1.43 22.42 9.13
CA ASP A 148 -1.08 21.67 10.33
C ASP A 148 -2.31 21.28 11.17
N ASP A 149 -3.36 22.11 11.15
CA ASP A 149 -4.64 21.82 11.83
C ASP A 149 -5.45 20.71 11.14
N GLU A 150 -5.28 20.52 9.82
CA GLU A 150 -5.98 19.50 9.03
C GLU A 150 -5.28 18.11 9.10
N LYS A 151 -4.03 18.08 9.53
CA LYS A 151 -3.24 16.84 9.73
C LYS A 151 -3.55 16.17 11.07
#